data_53092885a2e780b6d7204861d02fb36b
#
_entry.id   53092885a2e780b6d7204861d02fb36b
#
_cell.length_a   1.000
_cell.length_b   1.000
_cell.length_c   1.000
_cell.angle_alpha   90.00
_cell.angle_beta   90.00
_cell.angle_gamma   90.00
#
_symmetry.space_group_name_H-M   'P 1'
#
loop_
_entity.id
_entity.type
_entity.pdbx_description
1 polymer ?
#
loop_
_entity_poly.entity_id
_entity_poly.type
_entity_poly.pdbx_seq_one_letter_code
_entity_poly.pdbx_strand_id
1 'polypeptide(L)'
;MLICPKCKEPLVKQEKSFVCSNHHVYDIARQSYVNLSMKQKKHSGDNALMVKARSSFLESDVYDFMRQFVCQQLSIYEIKTLLDAGCGQGYYTKAFSQIVLSCVGIDLSKEAILYASKQDKKTQYIVSSFFDAPFTDSSFDGIVSIFVPQAADEFARLLQEKGIWIEVGPGPKHCLELKEVLYQTPYLNPMSSKELSNFELVKETILSQKKWIKDCWSLLEMTPYRYKTHPKALEKVKELQGMDVTLEFLIRIWRKK
;
A
#
# COMPACT_ATOMS: atom_id res chain seq x y z
N MET A 1 19.45 -3.17 2.54
CA MET A 1 19.89 -3.03 3.94
C MET A 1 19.28 -1.76 4.52
N LEU A 2 18.81 -1.78 5.79
CA LEU A 2 18.32 -0.56 6.46
C LEU A 2 19.47 0.46 6.68
N ILE A 3 19.15 1.72 6.46
CA ILE A 3 20.06 2.85 6.72
C ILE A 3 19.44 3.84 7.70
N CYS A 4 20.29 4.54 8.41
CA CYS A 4 19.90 5.58 9.36
C CYS A 4 19.25 6.77 8.62
N PRO A 5 18.03 7.18 8.95
CA PRO A 5 17.39 8.30 8.27
C PRO A 5 18.09 9.64 8.51
N LYS A 6 18.91 9.76 9.58
CA LYS A 6 19.65 10.99 9.91
C LYS A 6 20.98 11.14 9.17
N CYS A 7 21.76 10.05 9.10
CA CYS A 7 23.14 10.12 8.58
C CYS A 7 23.41 9.14 7.43
N LYS A 8 22.39 8.36 7.00
CA LYS A 8 22.44 7.38 5.90
C LYS A 8 23.43 6.21 6.12
N GLU A 9 24.08 6.14 7.27
CA GLU A 9 24.93 4.99 7.66
C GLU A 9 24.09 3.73 7.86
N PRO A 10 24.64 2.53 7.63
CA PRO A 10 23.95 1.27 7.86
C PRO A 10 23.41 1.15 9.28
N LEU A 11 22.22 0.60 9.42
CA LEU A 11 21.62 0.25 10.70
C LEU A 11 21.83 -1.23 11.00
N VAL A 12 22.47 -1.51 12.13
CA VAL A 12 22.70 -2.85 12.64
C VAL A 12 21.71 -3.14 13.77
N LYS A 13 21.07 -4.30 13.71
CA LYS A 13 20.18 -4.73 14.78
C LYS A 13 21.00 -5.17 16.00
N GLN A 14 20.72 -4.56 17.14
CA GLN A 14 21.30 -4.88 18.45
C GLN A 14 20.15 -5.13 19.43
N GLU A 15 19.98 -6.39 19.86
CA GLU A 15 18.89 -6.79 20.77
C GLU A 15 17.49 -6.24 20.37
N LYS A 16 17.08 -5.13 21.04
CA LYS A 16 15.76 -4.49 20.87
C LYS A 16 15.81 -3.16 20.11
N SER A 17 16.91 -2.84 19.46
CA SER A 17 17.08 -1.58 18.72
C SER A 17 17.88 -1.77 17.43
N PHE A 18 17.79 -0.78 16.54
CA PHE A 18 18.69 -0.59 15.42
C PHE A 18 19.63 0.57 15.74
N VAL A 19 20.93 0.40 15.50
CA VAL A 19 21.97 1.38 15.81
C VAL A 19 22.87 1.59 14.61
N CYS A 20 23.26 2.82 14.31
CA CYS A 20 24.27 3.14 13.29
C CYS A 20 25.63 3.47 13.92
N SER A 21 26.69 3.54 13.11
CA SER A 21 28.05 3.89 13.52
C SER A 21 28.14 5.26 14.22
N ASN A 22 27.23 6.20 13.91
CA ASN A 22 27.12 7.50 14.54
C ASN A 22 26.24 7.50 15.81
N HIS A 23 26.01 6.32 16.41
CA HIS A 23 25.27 6.12 17.64
C HIS A 23 23.81 6.63 17.64
N HIS A 24 23.18 6.77 16.47
CA HIS A 24 21.74 6.97 16.42
C HIS A 24 21.02 5.65 16.71
N VAL A 25 20.09 5.68 17.66
CA VAL A 25 19.37 4.49 18.15
C VAL A 25 17.89 4.59 17.80
N TYR A 26 17.30 3.49 17.33
CA TYR A 26 15.89 3.37 16.99
C TYR A 26 15.33 2.08 17.61
N ASP A 27 14.47 2.25 18.62
CA ASP A 27 13.91 1.11 19.34
C ASP A 27 12.94 0.29 18.48
N ILE A 28 13.05 -1.02 18.61
CA ILE A 28 12.09 -1.97 18.05
C ILE A 28 10.92 -2.07 19.03
N ALA A 29 9.73 -1.70 18.59
CA ALA A 29 8.53 -1.78 19.41
C ALA A 29 8.24 -3.23 19.84
N ARG A 30 7.51 -3.42 20.96
CA ARG A 30 7.08 -4.74 21.42
C ARG A 30 6.38 -5.57 20.34
N GLN A 31 5.71 -4.93 19.38
CA GLN A 31 5.02 -5.56 18.27
C GLN A 31 5.94 -5.86 17.07
N SER A 32 7.25 -5.65 17.21
CA SER A 32 8.29 -5.94 16.22
C SER A 32 8.32 -5.00 15.00
N TYR A 33 7.84 -3.75 15.13
CA TYR A 33 8.07 -2.72 14.13
C TYR A 33 9.10 -1.70 14.63
N VAL A 34 9.69 -0.94 13.70
CA VAL A 34 10.58 0.18 14.01
C VAL A 34 10.04 1.49 13.43
N ASN A 35 10.20 2.59 14.17
CA ASN A 35 9.84 3.91 13.67
C ASN A 35 11.10 4.65 13.22
N LEU A 36 11.25 4.83 11.90
CA LEU A 36 12.33 5.54 11.23
C LEU A 36 11.85 6.87 10.61
N SER A 37 10.63 7.32 10.92
CA SER A 37 10.11 8.59 10.40
C SER A 37 10.79 9.76 11.09
N MET A 38 11.40 10.66 10.30
CA MET A 38 12.05 11.89 10.79
C MET A 38 11.07 13.03 11.08
N LYS A 39 9.88 12.99 10.48
CA LYS A 39 8.84 14.02 10.62
C LYS A 39 7.52 13.36 11.02
N GLN A 40 7.22 13.35 12.31
CA GLN A 40 5.86 13.05 12.75
C GLN A 40 4.99 14.30 12.53
N LYS A 41 4.28 14.35 11.40
CA LYS A 41 3.08 15.22 11.32
C LYS A 41 2.01 14.54 12.17
N LYS A 42 1.39 15.27 13.10
CA LYS A 42 0.36 14.78 14.03
C LYS A 42 -0.83 14.05 13.37
N HIS A 43 -0.96 14.12 12.04
CA HIS A 43 -2.09 13.56 11.27
C HIS A 43 -1.64 13.05 9.89
N SER A 44 -0.46 12.42 9.77
CA SER A 44 -0.06 11.78 8.52
C SER A 44 -0.51 10.32 8.48
N GLY A 45 -1.32 9.98 7.49
CA GLY A 45 -1.85 8.64 7.30
C GLY A 45 -3.18 8.36 8.03
N ASP A 46 -3.61 7.12 8.00
CA ASP A 46 -4.86 6.68 8.61
C ASP A 46 -4.81 6.75 10.14
N ASN A 47 -5.87 7.27 10.74
CA ASN A 47 -6.07 7.18 12.19
C ASN A 47 -6.63 5.81 12.61
N ALA A 48 -6.69 5.51 13.90
CA ALA A 48 -7.11 4.20 14.42
C ALA A 48 -8.53 3.78 13.97
N LEU A 49 -9.48 4.73 13.83
CA LEU A 49 -10.83 4.45 13.35
C LEU A 49 -10.83 4.09 11.88
N MET A 50 -10.09 4.80 11.06
CA MET A 50 -9.92 4.50 9.63
C MET A 50 -9.24 3.15 9.42
N VAL A 51 -8.20 2.84 10.19
CA VAL A 51 -7.53 1.54 10.17
C VAL A 51 -8.52 0.42 10.48
N LYS A 52 -9.37 0.59 11.51
CA LYS A 52 -10.37 -0.40 11.90
C LYS A 52 -11.43 -0.60 10.80
N ALA A 53 -11.99 0.48 10.27
CA ALA A 53 -12.99 0.42 9.20
C ALA A 53 -12.42 -0.26 7.94
N ARG A 54 -11.21 0.13 7.53
CA ARG A 54 -10.50 -0.47 6.40
C ARG A 54 -10.22 -1.95 6.62
N SER A 55 -9.78 -2.34 7.82
CA SER A 55 -9.51 -3.74 8.15
C SER A 55 -10.79 -4.58 8.06
N SER A 56 -11.87 -4.13 8.68
CA SER A 56 -13.17 -4.83 8.64
C SER A 56 -13.68 -5.00 7.20
N PHE A 57 -13.56 -3.97 6.36
CA PHE A 57 -13.96 -4.06 4.96
C PHE A 57 -13.08 -5.03 4.15
N LEU A 58 -11.76 -4.92 4.27
CA LEU A 58 -10.84 -5.77 3.50
C LEU A 58 -10.90 -7.24 3.94
N GLU A 59 -11.13 -7.50 5.23
CA GLU A 59 -11.32 -8.86 5.78
C GLU A 59 -12.62 -9.52 5.32
N SER A 60 -13.54 -8.78 4.68
CA SER A 60 -14.73 -9.35 4.03
C SER A 60 -14.45 -10.00 2.67
N ASP A 61 -13.19 -10.15 2.29
CA ASP A 61 -12.70 -10.78 1.06
C ASP A 61 -13.20 -10.15 -0.26
N VAL A 62 -13.76 -8.96 -0.17
CA VAL A 62 -14.29 -8.25 -1.34
C VAL A 62 -13.17 -7.93 -2.36
N TYR A 63 -11.96 -7.64 -1.88
CA TYR A 63 -10.77 -7.35 -2.70
C TYR A 63 -9.85 -8.56 -2.89
N ASP A 64 -10.26 -9.76 -2.46
CA ASP A 64 -9.41 -10.95 -2.49
C ASP A 64 -8.95 -11.32 -3.90
N PHE A 65 -9.82 -11.19 -4.90
CA PHE A 65 -9.45 -11.49 -6.29
C PHE A 65 -8.28 -10.64 -6.82
N MET A 66 -8.17 -9.38 -6.38
CA MET A 66 -7.04 -8.52 -6.71
C MET A 66 -5.79 -8.93 -5.93
N ARG A 67 -5.93 -9.22 -4.62
CA ARG A 67 -4.84 -9.73 -3.78
C ARG A 67 -4.25 -11.01 -4.37
N GLN A 68 -5.10 -11.97 -4.75
CA GLN A 68 -4.67 -13.23 -5.37
C GLN A 68 -3.95 -13.00 -6.71
N PHE A 69 -4.45 -12.08 -7.54
CA PHE A 69 -3.78 -11.73 -8.79
C PHE A 69 -2.37 -11.18 -8.55
N VAL A 70 -2.20 -10.25 -7.60
CA VAL A 70 -0.87 -9.71 -7.25
C VAL A 70 0.04 -10.83 -6.72
N CYS A 71 -0.47 -11.68 -5.82
CA CYS A 71 0.26 -12.86 -5.33
C CYS A 71 0.75 -13.76 -6.46
N GLN A 72 -0.10 -14.00 -7.45
CA GLN A 72 0.28 -14.78 -8.63
C GLN A 72 1.40 -14.10 -9.45
N GLN A 73 1.32 -12.76 -9.61
CA GLN A 73 2.40 -12.04 -10.31
C GLN A 73 3.72 -12.11 -9.54
N LEU A 74 3.72 -11.99 -8.20
CA LEU A 74 4.93 -12.16 -7.39
C LEU A 74 5.59 -13.53 -7.63
N SER A 75 4.79 -14.59 -7.75
CA SER A 75 5.30 -15.94 -8.05
C SER A 75 5.81 -16.05 -9.50
N ILE A 76 5.11 -15.48 -10.49
CA ILE A 76 5.50 -15.52 -11.90
C ILE A 76 6.85 -14.82 -12.13
N TYR A 77 7.09 -13.70 -11.44
CA TYR A 77 8.34 -12.94 -11.53
C TYR A 77 9.38 -13.40 -10.51
N GLU A 78 9.14 -14.50 -9.80
CA GLU A 78 10.06 -15.13 -8.83
C GLU A 78 10.62 -14.16 -7.78
N ILE A 79 9.78 -13.23 -7.30
CA ILE A 79 10.17 -12.21 -6.33
C ILE A 79 10.55 -12.87 -5.00
N LYS A 80 11.75 -12.56 -4.49
CA LYS A 80 12.30 -13.10 -3.23
C LYS A 80 12.35 -12.07 -2.12
N THR A 81 12.71 -10.82 -2.45
CA THR A 81 12.84 -9.71 -1.52
C THR A 81 11.86 -8.60 -1.92
N LEU A 82 10.81 -8.42 -1.14
CA LEU A 82 9.69 -7.54 -1.47
C LEU A 82 9.61 -6.34 -0.54
N LEU A 83 9.41 -5.16 -1.12
CA LEU A 83 8.92 -3.98 -0.43
C LEU A 83 7.45 -3.74 -0.78
N ASP A 84 6.59 -3.71 0.24
CA ASP A 84 5.21 -3.23 0.12
C ASP A 84 5.17 -1.76 0.54
N ALA A 85 5.12 -0.87 -0.45
CA ALA A 85 5.19 0.58 -0.28
C ALA A 85 3.80 1.18 -0.03
N GLY A 86 3.59 1.71 1.18
CA GLY A 86 2.27 2.16 1.65
C GLY A 86 1.40 0.97 2.07
N CYS A 87 1.97 0.06 2.85
CA CYS A 87 1.37 -1.23 3.22
C CYS A 87 0.11 -1.10 4.10
N GLY A 88 -0.16 0.09 4.66
CA GLY A 88 -1.30 0.33 5.54
C GLY A 88 -1.35 -0.65 6.72
N GLN A 89 -2.52 -1.24 6.96
CA GLN A 89 -2.74 -2.23 8.04
C GLN A 89 -2.29 -3.65 7.68
N GLY A 90 -1.59 -3.84 6.54
CA GLY A 90 -0.93 -5.11 6.21
C GLY A 90 -1.80 -6.19 5.60
N TYR A 91 -3.02 -5.88 5.13
CA TYR A 91 -3.92 -6.88 4.53
C TYR A 91 -3.29 -7.60 3.34
N TYR A 92 -2.65 -6.86 2.44
CA TYR A 92 -1.95 -7.42 1.29
C TYR A 92 -0.58 -7.98 1.69
N THR A 93 0.17 -7.22 2.47
CA THR A 93 1.53 -7.57 2.95
C THR A 93 1.58 -8.94 3.59
N LYS A 94 0.60 -9.27 4.44
CA LYS A 94 0.49 -10.57 5.11
C LYS A 94 0.37 -11.73 4.12
N ALA A 95 -0.35 -11.53 3.01
CA ALA A 95 -0.44 -12.55 1.96
C ALA A 95 0.88 -12.66 1.18
N PHE A 96 1.49 -11.52 0.85
CA PHE A 96 2.76 -11.48 0.14
C PHE A 96 3.89 -12.14 0.92
N SER A 97 3.95 -11.94 2.24
CA SER A 97 4.97 -12.53 3.13
C SER A 97 4.93 -14.07 3.15
N GLN A 98 3.84 -14.69 2.73
CA GLN A 98 3.76 -16.16 2.62
C GLN A 98 4.41 -16.70 1.33
N ILE A 99 4.65 -15.84 0.34
CA ILE A 99 5.10 -16.20 -1.01
C ILE A 99 6.59 -15.89 -1.17
N VAL A 100 7.03 -14.73 -0.66
CA VAL A 100 8.42 -14.28 -0.80
C VAL A 100 9.29 -14.71 0.37
N LEU A 101 10.61 -14.72 0.16
CA LEU A 101 11.57 -15.09 1.22
C LEU A 101 11.68 -13.99 2.29
N SER A 102 11.66 -12.73 1.87
CA SER A 102 11.74 -11.56 2.76
C SER A 102 10.74 -10.51 2.32
N CYS A 103 9.94 -10.03 3.27
CA CYS A 103 8.96 -8.99 3.05
C CYS A 103 9.16 -7.83 4.02
N VAL A 104 9.13 -6.63 3.49
CA VAL A 104 9.15 -5.38 4.27
C VAL A 104 7.89 -4.58 3.94
N GLY A 105 7.16 -4.14 4.96
CA GLY A 105 6.04 -3.21 4.82
C GLY A 105 6.40 -1.83 5.36
N ILE A 106 6.22 -0.79 4.56
CA ILE A 106 6.50 0.59 4.95
C ILE A 106 5.24 1.46 4.83
N ASP A 107 4.93 2.25 5.87
CA ASP A 107 3.82 3.22 5.87
C ASP A 107 4.12 4.38 6.83
N LEU A 108 3.52 5.55 6.58
CA LEU A 108 3.63 6.72 7.48
C LEU A 108 2.69 6.61 8.69
N SER A 109 1.60 5.84 8.59
CA SER A 109 0.66 5.63 9.70
C SER A 109 1.22 4.66 10.71
N LYS A 110 1.60 5.20 11.88
CA LYS A 110 2.02 4.37 13.02
C LYS A 110 0.91 3.43 13.49
N GLU A 111 -0.33 3.88 13.45
CA GLU A 111 -1.51 3.10 13.83
C GLU A 111 -1.71 1.90 12.90
N ALA A 112 -1.56 2.12 11.59
CA ALA A 112 -1.65 1.06 10.60
C ALA A 112 -0.51 0.04 10.76
N ILE A 113 0.73 0.49 10.91
CA ILE A 113 1.90 -0.37 11.15
C ILE A 113 1.76 -1.14 12.48
N LEU A 114 1.27 -0.50 13.54
CA LEU A 114 0.98 -1.16 14.81
C LEU A 114 -0.05 -2.29 14.65
N TYR A 115 -1.09 -2.06 13.84
CA TYR A 115 -2.08 -3.10 13.55
C TYR A 115 -1.46 -4.23 12.74
N ALA A 116 -0.80 -3.93 11.63
CA ALA A 116 -0.15 -4.89 10.74
C ALA A 116 0.84 -5.80 11.50
N SER A 117 1.72 -5.20 12.30
CA SER A 117 2.74 -5.93 13.07
C SER A 117 2.18 -6.85 14.18
N LYS A 118 0.93 -6.67 14.59
CA LYS A 118 0.24 -7.62 15.48
C LYS A 118 -0.25 -8.85 14.72
N GLN A 119 -0.68 -8.67 13.46
CA GLN A 119 -1.32 -9.72 12.65
C GLN A 119 -0.31 -10.59 11.87
N ASP A 120 0.86 -10.04 11.55
CA ASP A 120 1.89 -10.73 10.80
C ASP A 120 3.28 -10.55 11.45
N LYS A 121 3.98 -11.66 11.69
CA LYS A 121 5.30 -11.71 12.31
C LYS A 121 6.43 -12.05 11.34
N LYS A 122 6.09 -12.39 10.10
CA LYS A 122 7.08 -12.68 9.06
C LYS A 122 7.63 -11.40 8.41
N THR A 123 6.80 -10.36 8.32
CA THR A 123 7.16 -9.08 7.70
C THR A 123 7.89 -8.17 8.67
N GLN A 124 8.91 -7.49 8.20
CA GLN A 124 9.50 -6.37 8.90
C GLN A 124 8.69 -5.10 8.60
N TYR A 125 7.97 -4.60 9.60
CA TYR A 125 7.18 -3.38 9.46
C TYR A 125 7.95 -2.14 9.91
N ILE A 126 7.85 -1.05 9.12
CA ILE A 126 8.60 0.19 9.34
C ILE A 126 7.67 1.40 9.20
N VAL A 127 7.66 2.27 10.20
CA VAL A 127 7.02 3.59 10.09
C VAL A 127 8.02 4.53 9.43
N SER A 128 7.80 4.84 8.15
CA SER A 128 8.60 5.82 7.39
C SER A 128 7.90 6.18 6.07
N SER A 129 8.41 7.20 5.39
CA SER A 129 8.01 7.55 4.04
C SER A 129 8.65 6.61 3.02
N PHE A 130 7.90 6.17 2.03
CA PHE A 130 8.45 5.46 0.88
C PHE A 130 8.96 6.41 -0.23
N PHE A 131 8.84 7.73 -0.07
CA PHE A 131 9.47 8.72 -0.96
C PHE A 131 10.94 9.02 -0.61
N ASP A 132 11.41 8.63 0.55
CA ASP A 132 12.80 8.66 1.02
C ASP A 132 12.95 7.48 1.99
N ALA A 133 12.89 6.29 1.43
CA ALA A 133 12.83 5.06 2.21
C ALA A 133 14.21 4.74 2.80
N PRO A 134 14.28 4.33 4.07
CA PRO A 134 15.55 4.15 4.77
C PRO A 134 16.25 2.82 4.40
N PHE A 135 16.53 2.64 3.10
CA PHE A 135 17.22 1.48 2.57
C PHE A 135 18.34 1.88 1.62
N THR A 136 19.37 1.04 1.55
CA THR A 136 20.40 1.16 0.52
C THR A 136 19.80 0.95 -0.87
N ASP A 137 20.50 1.45 -1.89
CA ASP A 137 20.15 1.19 -3.29
C ASP A 137 20.10 -0.30 -3.58
N SER A 138 19.31 -0.70 -4.56
CA SER A 138 19.22 -2.07 -5.06
C SER A 138 18.94 -3.11 -3.95
N SER A 139 18.10 -2.76 -2.96
CA SER A 139 17.78 -3.62 -1.82
C SER A 139 16.70 -4.65 -2.09
N PHE A 140 15.89 -4.48 -3.13
CA PHE A 140 14.72 -5.31 -3.41
C PHE A 140 14.72 -5.79 -4.87
N ASP A 141 14.24 -6.99 -5.11
CA ASP A 141 13.94 -7.49 -6.45
C ASP A 141 12.47 -7.24 -6.85
N GLY A 142 11.60 -6.95 -5.87
CA GLY A 142 10.23 -6.56 -6.10
C GLY A 142 9.73 -5.41 -5.21
N ILE A 143 8.90 -4.55 -5.78
CA ILE A 143 8.12 -3.53 -5.06
C ILE A 143 6.65 -3.70 -5.44
N VAL A 144 5.76 -3.63 -4.46
CA VAL A 144 4.31 -3.50 -4.66
C VAL A 144 3.87 -2.16 -4.12
N SER A 145 2.99 -1.47 -4.85
CA SER A 145 2.33 -0.24 -4.40
C SER A 145 0.85 -0.28 -4.76
N ILE A 146 -0.04 -0.17 -3.76
CA ILE A 146 -1.49 -0.31 -3.93
C ILE A 146 -2.19 0.95 -3.44
N PHE A 147 -2.85 1.68 -4.37
CA PHE A 147 -3.58 2.93 -4.09
C PHE A 147 -2.73 4.03 -3.42
N VAL A 148 -1.43 4.06 -3.70
CA VAL A 148 -0.51 5.08 -3.22
C VAL A 148 0.04 5.92 -4.37
N PRO A 149 0.52 7.14 -4.12
CA PRO A 149 1.16 7.95 -5.14
C PRO A 149 2.42 7.28 -5.70
N GLN A 150 2.72 7.52 -6.96
CA GLN A 150 3.94 7.02 -7.60
C GLN A 150 5.19 7.69 -7.02
N ALA A 151 6.20 6.89 -6.66
CA ALA A 151 7.52 7.31 -6.24
C ALA A 151 8.59 6.70 -7.16
N ALA A 152 8.42 6.90 -8.49
CA ALA A 152 9.17 6.17 -9.51
C ALA A 152 10.69 6.26 -9.34
N ASP A 153 11.23 7.45 -9.08
CA ASP A 153 12.68 7.62 -8.90
C ASP A 153 13.20 6.87 -7.67
N GLU A 154 12.45 6.92 -6.57
CA GLU A 154 12.81 6.18 -5.36
C GLU A 154 12.67 4.67 -5.56
N PHE A 155 11.63 4.23 -6.25
CA PHE A 155 11.47 2.80 -6.57
C PHE A 155 12.56 2.30 -7.52
N ALA A 156 13.02 3.13 -8.48
CA ALA A 156 14.16 2.81 -9.31
C ALA A 156 15.46 2.70 -8.49
N ARG A 157 15.67 3.59 -7.50
CA ARG A 157 16.81 3.50 -6.59
C ARG A 157 16.81 2.20 -5.76
N LEU A 158 15.64 1.83 -5.24
CA LEU A 158 15.48 0.69 -4.33
C LEU A 158 15.51 -0.67 -5.02
N LEU A 159 15.08 -0.74 -6.29
CA LEU A 159 15.07 -1.98 -7.06
C LEU A 159 16.45 -2.35 -7.56
N GLN A 160 16.73 -3.64 -7.56
CA GLN A 160 17.84 -4.24 -8.26
C GLN A 160 17.67 -4.06 -9.79
N GLU A 161 18.75 -4.27 -10.56
CA GLU A 161 18.67 -4.29 -12.02
C GLU A 161 17.62 -5.31 -12.48
N LYS A 162 16.76 -4.89 -13.43
CA LYS A 162 15.61 -5.68 -13.93
C LYS A 162 14.57 -6.05 -12.85
N GLY A 163 14.65 -5.45 -11.67
CA GLY A 163 13.65 -5.62 -10.60
C GLY A 163 12.26 -5.18 -11.04
N ILE A 164 11.25 -5.74 -10.41
CA ILE A 164 9.83 -5.60 -10.79
C ILE A 164 9.09 -4.68 -9.81
N TRP A 165 8.37 -3.73 -10.35
CA TRP A 165 7.40 -2.94 -9.60
C TRP A 165 5.97 -3.27 -10.07
N ILE A 166 5.12 -3.72 -9.16
CA ILE A 166 3.70 -3.95 -9.39
C ILE A 166 2.93 -2.78 -8.79
N GLU A 167 2.33 -1.99 -9.66
CA GLU A 167 1.50 -0.85 -9.32
C GLU A 167 0.03 -1.22 -9.46
N VAL A 168 -0.78 -0.96 -8.43
CA VAL A 168 -2.23 -1.14 -8.45
C VAL A 168 -2.92 0.17 -8.15
N GLY A 169 -3.73 0.62 -9.08
CA GLY A 169 -4.57 1.80 -8.95
C GLY A 169 -6.04 1.51 -9.27
N PRO A 170 -6.94 2.50 -9.12
CA PRO A 170 -8.32 2.35 -9.52
C PRO A 170 -8.40 2.31 -11.06
N GLY A 171 -9.15 1.34 -11.59
CA GLY A 171 -9.53 1.31 -13.00
C GLY A 171 -10.59 2.37 -13.32
N PRO A 172 -10.89 2.62 -14.61
CA PRO A 172 -11.83 3.67 -15.02
C PRO A 172 -13.19 3.58 -14.33
N LYS A 173 -13.75 2.39 -14.20
CA LYS A 173 -15.08 2.15 -13.61
C LYS A 173 -15.04 1.76 -12.12
N HIS A 174 -13.89 1.90 -11.46
CA HIS A 174 -13.79 1.56 -10.04
C HIS A 174 -14.78 2.37 -9.20
N CYS A 175 -15.67 1.67 -8.49
CA CYS A 175 -16.74 2.24 -7.67
C CYS A 175 -17.68 3.21 -8.44
N LEU A 176 -17.98 2.92 -9.71
CA LEU A 176 -18.81 3.81 -10.54
C LEU A 176 -20.21 3.98 -9.94
N GLU A 177 -20.86 2.90 -9.52
CA GLU A 177 -22.20 2.92 -8.94
C GLU A 177 -22.23 3.71 -7.62
N LEU A 178 -21.17 3.64 -6.82
CA LEU A 178 -21.05 4.48 -5.62
C LEU A 178 -20.94 5.97 -6.00
N LYS A 179 -20.21 6.30 -7.07
CA LYS A 179 -20.13 7.69 -7.59
C LYS A 179 -21.47 8.18 -8.11
N GLU A 180 -22.31 7.31 -8.68
CA GLU A 180 -23.68 7.64 -9.13
C GLU A 180 -24.58 8.04 -7.96
N VAL A 181 -24.37 7.48 -6.77
CA VAL A 181 -25.07 7.90 -5.53
C VAL A 181 -24.55 9.24 -5.04
N LEU A 182 -23.23 9.49 -5.17
CA LEU A 182 -22.56 10.66 -4.59
C LEU A 182 -22.65 11.92 -5.45
N TYR A 183 -22.67 11.78 -6.79
CA TYR A 183 -22.50 12.87 -7.74
C TYR A 183 -23.64 12.91 -8.76
N GLN A 184 -24.10 14.10 -9.11
CA GLN A 184 -25.08 14.27 -10.18
C GLN A 184 -24.54 13.86 -11.56
N THR A 185 -23.24 14.07 -11.77
CA THR A 185 -22.53 13.65 -12.98
C THR A 185 -21.35 12.79 -12.56
N PRO A 186 -21.51 11.47 -12.52
CA PRO A 186 -20.43 10.55 -12.18
C PRO A 186 -19.35 10.57 -13.27
N TYR A 187 -18.11 10.45 -12.87
CA TYR A 187 -16.95 10.47 -13.77
C TYR A 187 -16.15 9.17 -13.68
N LEU A 188 -15.54 8.79 -14.79
CA LEU A 188 -14.60 7.69 -14.84
C LEU A 188 -13.24 8.13 -14.26
N ASN A 189 -12.52 7.21 -13.63
CA ASN A 189 -11.14 7.51 -13.22
C ASN A 189 -10.26 7.63 -14.47
N PRO A 190 -9.33 8.60 -14.52
CA PRO A 190 -8.45 8.75 -15.66
C PRO A 190 -7.46 7.56 -15.74
N MET A 191 -7.25 7.06 -16.93
CA MET A 191 -6.15 6.17 -17.24
C MET A 191 -4.96 7.04 -17.66
N SER A 192 -4.10 7.44 -16.73
CA SER A 192 -2.87 8.15 -17.07
C SER A 192 -1.79 7.15 -17.45
N SER A 193 -1.34 7.16 -18.70
CA SER A 193 -0.09 6.52 -19.09
C SER A 193 1.02 7.57 -19.00
N LYS A 194 1.82 7.57 -17.94
CA LYS A 194 3.06 8.33 -17.92
C LYS A 194 4.16 7.39 -18.36
N GLU A 195 4.92 7.79 -19.36
CA GLU A 195 6.21 7.17 -19.63
C GLU A 195 7.14 7.44 -18.44
N LEU A 196 7.72 6.39 -17.91
CA LEU A 196 8.68 6.45 -16.81
C LEU A 196 10.08 6.19 -17.37
N SER A 197 10.99 7.17 -17.25
CA SER A 197 12.35 7.09 -17.82
C SER A 197 13.12 5.86 -17.35
N ASN A 198 12.98 5.52 -16.07
CA ASN A 198 13.70 4.45 -15.40
C ASN A 198 13.02 3.07 -15.49
N PHE A 199 11.84 3.00 -16.12
CA PHE A 199 11.04 1.79 -16.19
C PHE A 199 10.56 1.47 -17.59
N GLU A 200 10.40 0.18 -17.87
CA GLU A 200 9.70 -0.37 -19.02
C GLU A 200 8.35 -0.94 -18.54
N LEU A 201 7.27 -0.61 -19.22
CA LEU A 201 5.97 -1.22 -18.96
C LEU A 201 5.94 -2.62 -19.57
N VAL A 202 5.97 -3.66 -18.72
CA VAL A 202 5.94 -5.07 -19.15
C VAL A 202 4.53 -5.55 -19.40
N LYS A 203 3.59 -5.12 -18.54
CA LYS A 203 2.18 -5.55 -18.60
C LYS A 203 1.26 -4.48 -18.02
N GLU A 204 0.14 -4.27 -18.68
CA GLU A 204 -1.01 -3.52 -18.15
C GLU A 204 -2.25 -4.41 -18.21
N THR A 205 -3.02 -4.45 -17.14
CA THR A 205 -4.21 -5.31 -17.02
C THR A 205 -5.28 -4.58 -16.23
N ILE A 206 -6.50 -4.61 -16.73
CA ILE A 206 -7.69 -4.22 -15.97
C ILE A 206 -8.32 -5.49 -15.39
N LEU A 207 -8.38 -5.55 -14.07
CA LEU A 207 -9.04 -6.62 -13.34
C LEU A 207 -10.34 -6.08 -12.76
N SER A 208 -11.48 -6.65 -13.15
CA SER A 208 -12.80 -6.13 -12.81
C SER A 208 -13.74 -7.23 -12.33
N GLN A 209 -14.45 -6.98 -11.25
CA GLN A 209 -15.56 -7.79 -10.77
C GLN A 209 -16.67 -6.89 -10.24
N LYS A 210 -17.93 -7.27 -10.49
CA LYS A 210 -19.09 -6.65 -9.85
C LYS A 210 -19.47 -7.48 -8.63
N LYS A 211 -19.54 -6.81 -7.45
CA LYS A 211 -19.83 -7.48 -6.17
C LYS A 211 -20.90 -6.73 -5.39
N TRP A 212 -21.75 -7.48 -4.70
CA TRP A 212 -22.66 -6.93 -3.71
C TRP A 212 -21.89 -6.48 -2.47
N ILE A 213 -21.96 -5.19 -2.17
CA ILE A 213 -21.31 -4.56 -1.02
C ILE A 213 -22.40 -4.22 0.02
N LYS A 214 -22.39 -4.93 1.13
CA LYS A 214 -23.34 -4.69 2.22
C LYS A 214 -23.00 -3.40 2.98
N ASP A 215 -21.73 -3.17 3.28
CA ASP A 215 -21.24 -2.00 4.00
C ASP A 215 -20.65 -0.97 3.02
N CYS A 216 -21.55 -0.21 2.39
CA CYS A 216 -21.18 0.85 1.44
C CYS A 216 -20.46 2.02 2.13
N TRP A 217 -20.72 2.24 3.42
CA TRP A 217 -20.06 3.29 4.18
C TRP A 217 -18.57 3.00 4.38
N SER A 218 -18.21 1.80 4.80
CA SER A 218 -16.81 1.40 4.94
C SER A 218 -16.06 1.43 3.60
N LEU A 219 -16.71 1.03 2.50
CA LEU A 219 -16.15 1.20 1.16
C LEU A 219 -15.88 2.68 0.85
N LEU A 220 -16.84 3.57 1.10
CA LEU A 220 -16.69 5.00 0.87
C LEU A 220 -15.52 5.58 1.67
N GLU A 221 -15.37 5.21 2.94
CA GLU A 221 -14.29 5.67 3.81
C GLU A 221 -12.89 5.28 3.31
N MET A 222 -12.78 4.21 2.53
CA MET A 222 -11.53 3.79 1.90
C MET A 222 -11.18 4.59 0.65
N THR A 223 -12.12 5.43 0.16
CA THR A 223 -11.93 6.21 -1.06
C THR A 223 -11.69 7.69 -0.78
N PRO A 224 -11.01 8.43 -1.67
CA PRO A 224 -10.89 9.87 -1.54
C PRO A 224 -12.22 10.62 -1.71
N TYR A 225 -13.27 9.93 -2.16
CA TYR A 225 -14.61 10.53 -2.38
C TYR A 225 -15.21 11.00 -1.07
N ARG A 226 -14.95 10.32 0.05
CA ARG A 226 -15.41 10.68 1.40
C ARG A 226 -15.16 12.15 1.74
N TYR A 227 -14.00 12.67 1.36
CA TYR A 227 -13.56 14.04 1.69
C TYR A 227 -13.95 15.08 0.64
N LYS A 228 -14.43 14.66 -0.53
CA LYS A 228 -14.79 15.54 -1.66
C LYS A 228 -16.30 15.63 -1.86
N THR A 229 -17.09 14.91 -1.08
CA THR A 229 -18.53 14.77 -1.25
C THR A 229 -19.30 15.67 -0.27
N HIS A 230 -20.37 16.30 -0.76
CA HIS A 230 -21.24 17.12 0.06
C HIS A 230 -21.95 16.28 1.15
N PRO A 231 -22.11 16.78 2.40
CA PRO A 231 -22.70 16.02 3.50
C PRO A 231 -24.05 15.36 3.19
N LYS A 232 -24.95 16.03 2.46
CA LYS A 232 -26.25 15.44 2.07
C LYS A 232 -26.12 14.18 1.20
N ALA A 233 -25.10 14.09 0.36
CA ALA A 233 -24.88 12.90 -0.47
C ALA A 233 -24.25 11.77 0.36
N LEU A 234 -23.48 12.11 1.39
CA LEU A 234 -22.94 11.11 2.34
C LEU A 234 -24.05 10.42 3.14
N GLU A 235 -25.10 11.15 3.52
CA GLU A 235 -26.24 10.54 4.23
C GLU A 235 -26.95 9.49 3.37
N LYS A 236 -27.09 9.71 2.06
CA LYS A 236 -27.65 8.71 1.15
C LYS A 236 -26.90 7.38 1.21
N VAL A 237 -25.55 7.42 1.32
CA VAL A 237 -24.75 6.18 1.41
C VAL A 237 -24.98 5.45 2.73
N LYS A 238 -25.23 6.18 3.84
CA LYS A 238 -25.53 5.57 5.13
C LYS A 238 -26.89 4.85 5.15
N GLU A 239 -27.83 5.31 4.34
CA GLU A 239 -29.18 4.72 4.24
C GLU A 239 -29.21 3.46 3.37
N LEU A 240 -28.14 3.18 2.59
CA LEU A 240 -28.08 1.98 1.74
C LEU A 240 -27.99 0.72 2.59
N GLN A 241 -28.81 -0.25 2.25
CA GLN A 241 -28.75 -1.61 2.83
C GLN A 241 -27.72 -2.51 2.11
N GLY A 242 -27.07 -1.98 1.11
CA GLY A 242 -26.09 -2.59 0.23
C GLY A 242 -26.34 -2.21 -1.22
N MET A 243 -25.35 -2.44 -2.07
CA MET A 243 -25.47 -2.22 -3.52
C MET A 243 -24.45 -3.06 -4.29
N ASP A 244 -24.76 -3.31 -5.55
CA ASP A 244 -23.77 -3.84 -6.49
C ASP A 244 -22.76 -2.76 -6.85
N VAL A 245 -21.48 -3.07 -6.72
CA VAL A 245 -20.39 -2.14 -7.03
C VAL A 245 -19.38 -2.80 -7.97
N THR A 246 -19.01 -2.09 -9.01
CA THR A 246 -17.91 -2.47 -9.90
C THR A 246 -16.59 -2.17 -9.20
N LEU A 247 -15.88 -3.24 -8.84
CA LEU A 247 -14.52 -3.19 -8.31
C LEU A 247 -13.54 -3.41 -9.45
N GLU A 248 -12.95 -2.34 -9.92
CA GLU A 248 -12.07 -2.37 -11.09
C GLU A 248 -10.69 -1.80 -10.74
N PHE A 249 -9.66 -2.58 -11.01
CA PHE A 249 -8.28 -2.26 -10.68
C PHE A 249 -7.46 -2.20 -11.96
N LEU A 250 -6.69 -1.13 -12.12
CA LEU A 250 -5.66 -1.00 -13.14
C LEU A 250 -4.35 -1.48 -12.51
N ILE A 251 -3.80 -2.57 -13.05
CA ILE A 251 -2.56 -3.18 -12.58
C ILE A 251 -1.51 -3.02 -13.67
N ARG A 252 -0.40 -2.40 -13.31
CA ARG A 252 0.77 -2.22 -14.16
C ARG A 252 1.97 -2.94 -13.57
N ILE A 253 2.68 -3.64 -14.42
CA ILE A 253 3.93 -4.30 -14.06
C ILE A 253 5.03 -3.61 -14.82
N TRP A 254 5.91 -2.99 -14.05
CA TRP A 254 7.06 -2.24 -14.55
C TRP A 254 8.33 -3.04 -14.27
N ARG A 255 9.28 -2.99 -15.20
CA ARG A 255 10.64 -3.51 -15.02
C ARG A 255 11.61 -2.34 -15.00
N LYS A 256 12.50 -2.31 -14.00
CA LYS A 256 13.62 -1.36 -14.00
C LYS A 256 14.51 -1.64 -15.21
N LYS A 257 14.87 -0.56 -15.92
CA LYS A 257 15.77 -0.59 -17.09
C LYS A 257 17.20 -0.83 -16.72
#